data_88cc9bbbb485dbd3e1492480fe6bebcd
#
_entry.id   88cc9bbbb485dbd3e1492480fe6bebcd
#
_cell.length_a   1.000
_cell.length_b   1.000
_cell.length_c   1.000
_cell.angle_alpha   90.00
_cell.angle_beta   90.00
_cell.angle_gamma   90.00
#
_symmetry.space_group_name_H-M   'P 1'
#
loop_
_entity.id
_entity.type
_entity.pdbx_description
1 polymer ?
#
loop_
_entity_poly.entity_id
_entity_poly.type
_entity_poly.pdbx_seq_one_letter_code
_entity_poly.pdbx_strand_id
1 'polypeptide(L)'
;MIIDRLSNLNTGFYPNLLSTADTGAANAGLIRRLQAGFDYLQQTDLEAVEPGTVPIDGDKVFAMHQEYKTKPRAQGLWESHRKYIDIQYVVSGVEQMGFANLEQLTTGEYDAAKDFVPHEGSGSFVLLPAGMFTLFMPTDVHMPGIAVDNPHPVKKVVVKVAVED
;
A
#
# COMPACT_ATOMS: atom_id res chain seq x y z
N MET A 1 1.81 7.26 7.15
CA MET A 1 2.09 5.81 6.95
C MET A 1 1.69 5.02 8.18
N ILE A 2 1.03 3.86 8.01
CA ILE A 2 0.83 2.83 9.04
C ILE A 2 1.60 1.59 8.60
N ILE A 3 2.17 0.85 9.54
CA ILE A 3 2.86 -0.42 9.31
C ILE A 3 2.50 -1.39 10.43
N ASP A 4 1.99 -2.59 10.10
CA ASP A 4 1.62 -3.60 11.08
C ASP A 4 1.48 -5.01 10.43
N ARG A 5 1.17 -6.00 11.25
CA ARG A 5 0.76 -7.34 10.80
C ARG A 5 -0.73 -7.35 10.46
N LEU A 6 -1.07 -8.02 9.37
CA LEU A 6 -2.47 -8.17 8.96
C LEU A 6 -3.31 -8.86 10.05
N SER A 7 -2.73 -9.80 10.81
CA SER A 7 -3.39 -10.47 11.93
C SER A 7 -3.80 -9.53 13.07
N ASN A 8 -3.22 -8.34 13.17
CA ASN A 8 -3.53 -7.37 14.22
C ASN A 8 -4.77 -6.53 13.92
N LEU A 9 -5.31 -6.55 12.70
CA LEU A 9 -6.47 -5.75 12.30
C LEU A 9 -7.72 -6.00 13.15
N ASN A 10 -7.87 -7.21 13.69
CA ASN A 10 -9.04 -7.57 14.52
C ASN A 10 -8.83 -7.26 16.01
N THR A 11 -7.72 -6.60 16.39
CA THR A 11 -7.36 -6.31 17.77
C THR A 11 -7.14 -4.81 18.01
N GLY A 12 -7.46 -4.36 19.23
CA GLY A 12 -7.05 -3.05 19.74
C GLY A 12 -7.55 -1.86 18.93
N PHE A 13 -6.64 -1.19 18.24
CA PHE A 13 -6.85 0.11 17.61
C PHE A 13 -7.70 0.07 16.33
N TYR A 14 -7.51 -0.94 15.49
CA TYR A 14 -8.11 -0.97 14.14
C TYR A 14 -9.64 -1.06 14.09
N PRO A 15 -10.33 -1.84 14.96
CA PRO A 15 -11.78 -1.84 14.99
C PRO A 15 -12.37 -0.46 15.23
N ASN A 16 -11.70 0.38 16.03
CA ASN A 16 -12.13 1.76 16.28
C ASN A 16 -11.77 2.69 15.10
N LEU A 17 -10.57 2.54 14.51
CA LEU A 17 -10.14 3.34 13.37
C LEU A 17 -11.03 3.10 12.15
N LEU A 18 -11.44 1.86 11.92
CA LEU A 18 -12.29 1.46 10.80
C LEU A 18 -13.80 1.49 11.12
N SER A 19 -14.17 2.03 12.29
CA SER A 19 -15.58 2.19 12.66
C SER A 19 -16.19 3.42 11.99
N THR A 20 -17.37 3.24 11.42
CA THR A 20 -18.17 4.36 10.88
C THR A 20 -19.08 5.02 11.91
N ALA A 21 -19.09 4.54 13.15
CA ALA A 21 -20.08 4.94 14.17
C ALA A 21 -19.99 6.43 14.55
N ASP A 22 -18.77 6.98 14.58
CA ASP A 22 -18.52 8.37 15.03
C ASP A 22 -17.98 9.26 13.89
N THR A 23 -17.95 8.76 12.65
CA THR A 23 -17.47 9.54 11.50
C THR A 23 -18.62 10.23 10.79
N GLY A 24 -18.49 11.53 10.53
CA GLY A 24 -19.45 12.24 9.68
C GLY A 24 -19.59 11.57 8.30
N ALA A 25 -20.72 11.83 7.62
CA ALA A 25 -21.07 11.20 6.34
C ALA A 25 -19.94 11.25 5.29
N ALA A 26 -19.12 12.30 5.28
CA ALA A 26 -18.01 12.49 4.36
C ALA A 26 -16.90 11.43 4.49
N ASN A 27 -16.66 10.90 5.69
CA ASN A 27 -15.59 9.91 5.91
C ASN A 27 -16.11 8.47 5.89
N ALA A 28 -17.42 8.26 6.00
CA ALA A 28 -18.00 6.92 6.04
C ALA A 28 -17.77 6.13 4.73
N GLY A 29 -17.74 6.79 3.59
CA GLY A 29 -17.42 6.19 2.29
C GLY A 29 -16.00 5.65 2.26
N LEU A 30 -15.01 6.47 2.63
CA LEU A 30 -13.61 6.07 2.67
C LEU A 30 -13.36 4.91 3.65
N ILE A 31 -13.98 4.96 4.85
CA ILE A 31 -13.84 3.89 5.84
C ILE A 31 -14.39 2.56 5.30
N ARG A 32 -15.55 2.57 4.65
CA ARG A 32 -16.10 1.35 4.01
C ARG A 32 -15.19 0.79 2.92
N ARG A 33 -14.57 1.66 2.11
CA ARG A 33 -13.61 1.24 1.07
C ARG A 33 -12.33 0.65 1.68
N LEU A 34 -11.79 1.27 2.74
CA LEU A 34 -10.64 0.71 3.48
C LEU A 34 -11.00 -0.66 4.09
N GLN A 35 -12.20 -0.78 4.70
CA GLN A 35 -12.69 -2.05 5.25
C GLN A 35 -12.75 -3.12 4.16
N ALA A 36 -13.36 -2.81 2.99
CA ALA A 36 -13.44 -3.75 1.88
C ALA A 36 -12.06 -4.23 1.40
N GLY A 37 -11.06 -3.32 1.37
CA GLY A 37 -9.69 -3.66 1.03
C GLY A 37 -9.04 -4.61 2.06
N PHE A 38 -9.21 -4.34 3.35
CA PHE A 38 -8.69 -5.22 4.40
C PHE A 38 -9.43 -6.56 4.48
N ASP A 39 -10.75 -6.58 4.30
CA ASP A 39 -11.54 -7.81 4.25
C ASP A 39 -11.06 -8.72 3.10
N TYR A 40 -10.77 -8.13 1.94
CA TYR A 40 -10.19 -8.87 0.82
C TYR A 40 -8.87 -9.53 1.20
N LEU A 41 -7.95 -8.79 1.83
CA LEU A 41 -6.65 -9.32 2.24
C LEU A 41 -6.76 -10.44 3.28
N GLN A 42 -7.77 -10.39 4.16
CA GLN A 42 -7.97 -11.38 5.23
C GLN A 42 -8.72 -12.63 4.79
N GLN A 43 -9.62 -12.51 3.80
CA GLN A 43 -10.54 -13.59 3.41
C GLN A 43 -10.12 -14.33 2.14
N THR A 44 -9.17 -13.78 1.38
CA THR A 44 -8.70 -14.38 0.12
C THR A 44 -7.48 -15.27 0.37
N ASP A 45 -7.44 -16.43 -0.28
CA ASP A 45 -6.21 -17.24 -0.38
C ASP A 45 -5.24 -16.57 -1.35
N LEU A 46 -4.48 -15.59 -0.82
CA LEU A 46 -3.60 -14.72 -1.62
C LEU A 46 -2.43 -15.48 -2.25
N GLU A 47 -2.06 -16.65 -1.71
CA GLU A 47 -1.02 -17.51 -2.31
C GLU A 47 -1.50 -18.12 -3.63
N ALA A 48 -2.79 -18.42 -3.75
CA ALA A 48 -3.37 -19.05 -4.94
C ALA A 48 -3.73 -18.06 -6.06
N VAL A 49 -3.75 -16.74 -5.78
CA VAL A 49 -4.12 -15.76 -6.82
C VAL A 49 -2.93 -15.47 -7.73
N GLU A 50 -3.15 -15.60 -9.03
CA GLU A 50 -2.17 -15.27 -10.07
C GLU A 50 -1.94 -13.74 -10.16
N PRO A 51 -0.76 -13.29 -10.65
CA PRO A 51 -0.50 -11.87 -10.90
C PRO A 51 -1.55 -11.24 -11.83
N GLY A 52 -2.02 -10.05 -11.45
CA GLY A 52 -3.08 -9.35 -12.18
C GLY A 52 -3.84 -8.37 -11.30
N THR A 53 -4.91 -7.79 -11.85
CA THR A 53 -5.78 -6.85 -11.13
C THR A 53 -7.14 -7.49 -10.89
N VAL A 54 -7.59 -7.45 -9.64
CA VAL A 54 -8.89 -7.99 -9.18
C VAL A 54 -9.73 -6.81 -8.66
N PRO A 55 -10.88 -6.49 -9.27
CA PRO A 55 -11.79 -5.48 -8.74
C PRO A 55 -12.46 -6.00 -7.45
N ILE A 56 -12.55 -5.12 -6.43
CA ILE A 56 -13.25 -5.39 -5.16
C ILE A 56 -14.54 -4.56 -5.12
N ASP A 57 -14.44 -3.27 -5.43
CA ASP A 57 -15.56 -2.35 -5.61
C ASP A 57 -15.28 -1.47 -6.84
N GLY A 58 -15.37 -2.08 -8.01
CA GLY A 58 -15.13 -1.42 -9.30
C GLY A 58 -13.73 -0.78 -9.37
N ASP A 59 -13.69 0.49 -9.73
CA ASP A 59 -12.49 1.31 -9.77
C ASP A 59 -12.20 2.03 -8.44
N LYS A 60 -13.12 1.97 -7.48
CA LYS A 60 -12.95 2.60 -6.17
C LYS A 60 -12.08 1.76 -5.23
N VAL A 61 -12.14 0.42 -5.34
CA VAL A 61 -11.27 -0.50 -4.59
C VAL A 61 -10.89 -1.67 -5.49
N PHE A 62 -9.61 -1.87 -5.69
CA PHE A 62 -9.10 -3.01 -6.45
C PHE A 62 -7.75 -3.49 -5.91
N ALA A 63 -7.46 -4.78 -6.08
CA ALA A 63 -6.21 -5.40 -5.67
C ALA A 63 -5.32 -5.69 -6.89
N MET A 64 -4.04 -5.34 -6.80
CA MET A 64 -3.01 -5.66 -7.78
C MET A 64 -2.11 -6.75 -7.20
N HIS A 65 -2.20 -7.96 -7.73
CA HIS A 65 -1.33 -9.07 -7.37
C HIS A 65 -0.07 -9.03 -8.19
N GLN A 66 1.07 -9.09 -7.52
CA GLN A 66 2.38 -8.91 -8.13
C GLN A 66 3.35 -9.99 -7.66
N GLU A 67 4.15 -10.51 -8.60
CA GLU A 67 5.31 -11.34 -8.32
C GLU A 67 6.53 -10.72 -9.01
N TYR A 68 7.57 -10.46 -8.26
CA TYR A 68 8.78 -9.82 -8.77
C TYR A 68 10.00 -10.19 -7.93
N LYS A 69 11.18 -9.85 -8.44
CA LYS A 69 12.41 -9.81 -7.63
C LYS A 69 12.63 -8.41 -7.10
N THR A 70 12.92 -8.31 -5.81
CA THR A 70 13.36 -7.04 -5.21
C THR A 70 14.59 -6.51 -5.93
N LYS A 71 14.80 -5.20 -5.90
CA LYS A 71 15.88 -4.50 -6.61
C LYS A 71 16.82 -3.76 -5.65
N PRO A 72 18.08 -3.53 -6.02
CA PRO A 72 18.97 -2.68 -5.25
C PRO A 72 18.36 -1.29 -5.03
N ARG A 73 18.64 -0.67 -3.89
CA ARG A 73 18.12 0.66 -3.53
C ARG A 73 18.40 1.73 -4.60
N ALA A 74 19.57 1.68 -5.25
CA ALA A 74 19.93 2.61 -6.32
C ALA A 74 19.03 2.54 -7.57
N GLN A 75 18.21 1.47 -7.72
CA GLN A 75 17.23 1.30 -8.78
C GLN A 75 15.79 1.60 -8.31
N GLY A 76 15.63 1.96 -7.05
CA GLY A 76 14.33 2.34 -6.49
C GLY A 76 13.89 3.70 -6.99
N LEU A 77 12.57 3.91 -7.00
CA LEU A 77 11.95 5.19 -7.33
C LEU A 77 11.08 5.61 -6.15
N TRP A 78 11.23 6.86 -5.74
CA TRP A 78 10.31 7.47 -4.80
C TRP A 78 9.04 7.87 -5.54
N GLU A 79 7.90 7.45 -5.02
CA GLU A 79 6.60 7.67 -5.62
C GLU A 79 5.54 8.03 -4.60
N SER A 80 4.52 8.76 -5.05
CA SER A 80 3.27 8.95 -4.33
C SER A 80 2.09 8.95 -5.31
N HIS A 81 0.90 8.89 -4.77
CA HIS A 81 -0.35 8.87 -5.52
C HIS A 81 -1.22 10.07 -5.13
N ARG A 82 -2.24 10.40 -5.94
CA ARG A 82 -3.19 11.48 -5.60
C ARG A 82 -4.61 10.96 -5.40
N LYS A 83 -4.98 9.90 -6.14
CA LYS A 83 -6.34 9.36 -6.18
C LYS A 83 -6.57 8.22 -5.20
N TYR A 84 -5.50 7.47 -4.87
CA TYR A 84 -5.61 6.25 -4.09
C TYR A 84 -4.73 6.27 -2.85
N ILE A 85 -5.25 5.65 -1.79
CA ILE A 85 -4.49 5.12 -0.67
C ILE A 85 -4.00 3.74 -1.08
N ASP A 86 -2.74 3.41 -0.78
CA ASP A 86 -2.17 2.09 -0.99
C ASP A 86 -2.16 1.28 0.30
N ILE A 87 -2.77 0.09 0.28
CA ILE A 87 -2.51 -0.94 1.29
C ILE A 87 -1.61 -1.98 0.63
N GLN A 88 -0.33 -2.01 1.00
CA GLN A 88 0.66 -2.91 0.41
C GLN A 88 0.96 -4.05 1.37
N TYR A 89 0.62 -5.28 1.00
CA TYR A 89 0.75 -6.49 1.83
C TYR A 89 1.72 -7.48 1.21
N VAL A 90 2.71 -7.92 1.99
CA VAL A 90 3.68 -8.95 1.56
C VAL A 90 3.09 -10.33 1.88
N VAL A 91 2.76 -11.08 0.83
CA VAL A 91 2.24 -12.45 0.91
C VAL A 91 3.38 -13.41 1.22
N SER A 92 4.45 -13.38 0.41
CA SER A 92 5.66 -14.19 0.64
C SER A 92 6.94 -13.43 0.30
N GLY A 93 8.04 -13.84 0.90
CA GLY A 93 9.32 -13.15 0.78
C GLY A 93 9.49 -12.03 1.82
N VAL A 94 10.40 -11.10 1.51
CA VAL A 94 10.71 -9.94 2.33
C VAL A 94 11.22 -8.80 1.45
N GLU A 95 10.84 -7.56 1.73
CA GLU A 95 11.38 -6.37 1.08
C GLU A 95 11.69 -5.26 2.09
N GLN A 96 12.49 -4.30 1.68
CA GLN A 96 12.52 -3.00 2.33
C GLN A 96 11.57 -2.05 1.61
N MET A 97 10.83 -1.29 2.41
CA MET A 97 9.95 -0.23 1.97
C MET A 97 10.55 1.12 2.36
N GLY A 98 10.87 1.96 1.39
CA GLY A 98 11.25 3.34 1.64
C GLY A 98 10.04 4.17 2.05
N PHE A 99 10.27 5.12 2.97
CA PHE A 99 9.28 6.11 3.38
C PHE A 99 9.93 7.47 3.56
N ALA A 100 9.27 8.51 3.08
CA ALA A 100 9.65 9.90 3.32
C ALA A 100 8.40 10.79 3.39
N ASN A 101 8.52 11.93 4.07
CA ASN A 101 7.48 12.96 4.03
C ASN A 101 7.62 13.77 2.72
N LEU A 102 6.48 14.13 2.13
CA LEU A 102 6.44 14.89 0.88
C LEU A 102 7.26 16.18 0.93
N GLU A 103 7.26 16.88 2.07
CA GLU A 103 8.01 18.13 2.26
C GLU A 103 9.54 17.97 2.24
N GLN A 104 10.03 16.73 2.38
CA GLN A 104 11.48 16.43 2.41
C GLN A 104 12.05 16.12 1.03
N LEU A 105 11.21 16.07 -0.01
CA LEU A 105 11.58 15.61 -1.34
C LEU A 105 11.24 16.65 -2.41
N THR A 106 12.00 16.62 -3.49
CA THR A 106 11.66 17.37 -4.71
C THR A 106 10.61 16.59 -5.48
N THR A 107 9.45 17.20 -5.71
CA THR A 107 8.31 16.59 -6.41
C THR A 107 8.43 16.82 -7.91
N GLY A 108 8.32 15.77 -8.71
CA GLY A 108 8.28 15.81 -10.16
C GLY A 108 6.85 15.99 -10.71
N GLU A 109 6.69 15.80 -12.03
CA GLU A 109 5.41 15.98 -12.72
C GLU A 109 4.47 14.79 -12.47
N TYR A 110 3.20 15.09 -12.23
CA TYR A 110 2.16 14.08 -12.01
C TYR A 110 1.69 13.43 -13.32
N ASP A 111 1.82 12.12 -13.43
CA ASP A 111 1.21 11.31 -14.48
C ASP A 111 -0.21 10.89 -14.06
N ALA A 112 -1.22 11.61 -14.56
CA ALA A 112 -2.62 11.37 -14.20
C ALA A 112 -3.18 10.03 -14.74
N ALA A 113 -2.57 9.46 -15.79
CA ALA A 113 -2.99 8.19 -16.35
C ALA A 113 -2.58 7.00 -15.46
N LYS A 114 -1.47 7.14 -14.75
CA LYS A 114 -0.94 6.11 -13.85
C LYS A 114 -1.20 6.41 -12.38
N ASP A 115 -1.75 7.57 -12.06
CA ASP A 115 -1.81 8.11 -10.70
C ASP A 115 -0.45 8.07 -10.00
N PHE A 116 0.57 8.62 -10.66
CA PHE A 116 1.96 8.51 -10.25
C PHE A 116 2.63 9.88 -10.17
N VAL A 117 3.26 10.17 -9.04
CA VAL A 117 4.12 11.34 -8.85
C VAL A 117 5.52 10.85 -8.50
N PRO A 118 6.54 11.09 -9.33
CA PRO A 118 7.91 10.79 -9.00
C PRO A 118 8.48 11.83 -8.03
N HIS A 119 9.42 11.39 -7.19
CA HIS A 119 10.14 12.29 -6.27
C HIS A 119 11.63 12.00 -6.27
N GLU A 120 12.43 13.04 -5.93
CA GLU A 120 13.88 12.94 -5.74
C GLU A 120 14.26 13.35 -4.32
N GLY A 121 15.18 12.58 -3.72
CA GLY A 121 15.69 12.84 -2.38
C GLY A 121 16.01 11.57 -1.61
N SER A 122 15.93 11.64 -0.29
CA SER A 122 16.24 10.51 0.60
C SER A 122 15.17 10.33 1.67
N GLY A 123 15.05 9.10 2.19
CA GLY A 123 14.12 8.76 3.25
C GLY A 123 14.62 7.59 4.08
N SER A 124 13.78 7.16 5.01
CA SER A 124 13.99 5.99 5.86
C SER A 124 13.51 4.71 5.19
N PHE A 125 14.02 3.57 5.65
CA PHE A 125 13.59 2.26 5.15
C PHE A 125 13.16 1.38 6.31
N VAL A 126 12.09 0.64 6.10
CA VAL A 126 11.55 -0.33 7.05
C VAL A 126 11.53 -1.72 6.41
N LEU A 127 11.74 -2.75 7.21
CA LEU A 127 11.69 -4.14 6.78
C LEU A 127 10.24 -4.62 6.78
N LEU A 128 9.82 -5.22 5.67
CA LEU A 128 8.49 -5.81 5.47
C LEU A 128 8.60 -7.29 5.13
N PRO A 129 8.61 -8.17 6.11
CA PRO A 129 8.49 -9.61 5.90
C PRO A 129 7.04 -10.00 5.59
N ALA A 130 6.86 -11.24 5.11
CA ALA A 130 5.55 -11.84 4.88
C ALA A 130 4.62 -11.68 6.10
N GLY A 131 3.35 -11.41 5.84
CA GLY A 131 2.31 -11.17 6.83
C GLY A 131 2.21 -9.72 7.33
N MET A 132 3.09 -8.83 6.87
CA MET A 132 3.03 -7.41 7.19
C MET A 132 2.43 -6.58 6.06
N PHE A 133 1.76 -5.49 6.44
CA PHE A 133 1.28 -4.49 5.50
C PHE A 133 1.80 -3.09 5.84
N THR A 134 1.77 -2.23 4.82
CA THR A 134 1.88 -0.78 4.98
C THR A 134 0.64 -0.12 4.39
N LEU A 135 0.20 0.99 5.00
CA LEU A 135 -0.84 1.86 4.46
C LEU A 135 -0.21 3.24 4.19
N PHE A 136 -0.27 3.68 2.94
CA PHE A 136 0.23 4.97 2.49
C PHE A 136 -0.93 5.86 2.07
N MET A 137 -1.01 7.04 2.68
CA MET A 137 -1.91 8.11 2.26
C MET A 137 -1.31 8.86 1.05
N PRO A 138 -2.08 9.65 0.30
CA PRO A 138 -1.55 10.43 -0.82
C PRO A 138 -0.36 11.35 -0.49
N THR A 139 -0.24 11.75 0.78
CA THR A 139 0.88 12.56 1.27
C THR A 139 2.11 11.77 1.70
N ASP A 140 2.02 10.43 1.72
CA ASP A 140 3.12 9.56 2.07
C ASP A 140 3.91 9.16 0.81
N VAL A 141 5.17 9.61 0.71
CA VAL A 141 6.07 9.17 -0.36
C VAL A 141 6.72 7.86 0.03
N HIS A 142 6.73 6.91 -0.90
CA HIS A 142 7.28 5.57 -0.65
C HIS A 142 8.14 5.05 -1.80
N MET A 143 8.98 4.07 -1.51
CA MET A 143 9.85 3.40 -2.48
C MET A 143 9.75 1.90 -2.27
N PRO A 144 8.90 1.18 -3.04
CA PRO A 144 8.66 -0.24 -2.86
C PRO A 144 9.69 -1.13 -3.55
N GLY A 145 9.70 -2.41 -3.18
CA GLY A 145 10.41 -3.46 -3.89
C GLY A 145 11.90 -3.45 -3.69
N ILE A 146 12.41 -2.91 -2.58
CA ILE A 146 13.86 -2.81 -2.33
C ILE A 146 14.38 -4.08 -1.65
N ALA A 147 15.48 -4.60 -2.16
CA ALA A 147 16.17 -5.76 -1.60
C ALA A 147 16.73 -5.46 -0.20
N VAL A 148 16.65 -6.44 0.71
CA VAL A 148 17.29 -6.36 2.03
C VAL A 148 18.82 -6.38 1.85
N ASP A 149 19.33 -7.41 1.19
CA ASP A 149 20.75 -7.55 0.83
C ASP A 149 20.88 -7.79 -0.67
N ASN A 150 20.39 -8.94 -1.13
CA ASN A 150 20.38 -9.35 -2.53
C ASN A 150 18.95 -9.44 -3.07
N PRO A 151 18.74 -9.21 -4.38
CA PRO A 151 17.44 -9.40 -4.99
C PRO A 151 16.90 -10.83 -4.81
N HIS A 152 15.66 -10.96 -4.33
CA HIS A 152 14.98 -12.25 -4.15
C HIS A 152 13.47 -12.11 -4.49
N PRO A 153 12.78 -13.24 -4.75
CA PRO A 153 11.37 -13.22 -5.10
C PRO A 153 10.50 -12.70 -3.96
N VAL A 154 9.49 -11.91 -4.34
CA VAL A 154 8.43 -11.43 -3.45
C VAL A 154 7.09 -11.60 -4.17
N LYS A 155 6.09 -12.12 -3.44
CA LYS A 155 4.69 -12.06 -3.81
C LYS A 155 4.00 -11.01 -2.95
N LYS A 156 3.29 -10.09 -3.59
CA LYS A 156 2.74 -8.89 -2.96
C LYS A 156 1.36 -8.56 -3.49
N VAL A 157 0.52 -8.03 -2.65
CA VAL A 157 -0.76 -7.42 -3.04
C VAL A 157 -0.74 -5.95 -2.68
N VAL A 158 -1.09 -5.11 -3.66
CA VAL A 158 -1.34 -3.68 -3.45
C VAL A 158 -2.83 -3.44 -3.64
N VAL A 159 -3.54 -3.13 -2.56
CA VAL A 159 -4.94 -2.70 -2.65
C VAL A 159 -4.98 -1.19 -2.79
N LYS A 160 -5.54 -0.74 -3.91
CA LYS A 160 -5.80 0.66 -4.21
C LYS A 160 -7.19 1.04 -3.70
N VAL A 161 -7.26 2.07 -2.85
CA VAL A 161 -8.50 2.57 -2.24
C VAL A 161 -8.69 4.03 -2.61
N ALA A 162 -9.72 4.35 -3.40
CA ALA A 162 -9.99 5.71 -3.84
C ALA A 162 -10.27 6.64 -2.64
N VAL A 163 -9.67 7.85 -2.65
CA VAL A 163 -9.89 8.86 -1.59
C VAL A 163 -11.19 9.62 -1.77
N GLU A 164 -11.65 9.78 -3.01
CA GLU A 164 -12.90 10.46 -3.38
C GLU A 164 -13.98 9.46 -3.83
N ASP A 165 -15.24 9.87 -3.76
CA ASP A 165 -16.41 9.06 -4.16
C ASP A 165 -16.59 8.96 -5.68
#